data_2895e9e0dea405342d084d5dcc2492e4
#
_entry.id   2895e9e0dea405342d084d5dcc2492e4
#
_cell.length_a   1.000
_cell.length_b   1.000
_cell.length_c   1.000
_cell.angle_alpha   90.00
_cell.angle_beta   90.00
_cell.angle_gamma   90.00
#
_symmetry.space_group_name_H-M   'P 1'
#
loop_
_entity.id
_entity.type
_entity.pdbx_description
1 polymer ?
#
loop_
_entity_poly.entity_id
_entity_poly.type
_entity_poly.pdbx_seq_one_letter_code
_entity_poly.pdbx_strand_id
1 'polypeptide(L)'
;MRKYLSENNKSNILVNHEERILKLEELFDKFLSKEKTIIYEWKIYDSYSILIDIFNEANNEIIIIDNYSNKELFDILRNIDELLVKKYKTQYENIEFINKNPFHDRYIILDRNIVYSSGMSLKDLGKSYSYINREHEEIFVQELLKRINAML
;
A
#
# COMPACT_ATOMS: atom_id res chain seq x y z
N MET A 1 -5.26 38.03 -42.75
CA MET A 1 -5.17 36.57 -42.81
C MET A 1 -3.96 35.97 -42.05
N ARG A 2 -2.74 36.46 -42.22
CA ARG A 2 -1.55 35.94 -41.49
C ARG A 2 -1.59 36.07 -39.96
N LYS A 3 -2.27 37.05 -39.37
CA LYS A 3 -2.34 37.32 -37.94
C LYS A 3 -3.21 36.28 -37.23
N TYR A 4 -4.32 35.85 -37.80
CA TYR A 4 -5.22 34.82 -37.27
C TYR A 4 -4.59 33.41 -37.25
N LEU A 5 -3.79 33.08 -38.25
CA LEU A 5 -3.07 31.81 -38.32
C LEU A 5 -1.96 31.71 -37.25
N SER A 6 -1.36 32.85 -36.86
CA SER A 6 -0.34 32.88 -35.81
C SER A 6 -0.93 32.72 -34.39
N GLU A 7 -2.14 33.23 -34.16
CA GLU A 7 -2.85 33.12 -32.86
C GLU A 7 -3.38 31.70 -32.65
N ASN A 8 -3.98 31.07 -33.66
CA ASN A 8 -4.39 29.67 -33.60
C ASN A 8 -3.21 28.72 -33.39
N ASN A 9 -2.08 28.97 -33.97
CA ASN A 9 -0.89 28.16 -33.78
C ASN A 9 -0.30 28.30 -32.37
N LYS A 10 -0.33 29.50 -31.80
CA LYS A 10 0.06 29.76 -30.41
C LYS A 10 -0.88 29.08 -29.43
N SER A 11 -2.20 29.12 -29.66
CA SER A 11 -3.19 28.46 -28.84
C SER A 11 -2.99 26.94 -28.83
N ASN A 12 -2.77 26.33 -29.98
CA ASN A 12 -2.50 24.90 -30.10
C ASN A 12 -1.19 24.47 -29.39
N ILE A 13 -0.18 25.32 -29.42
CA ILE A 13 1.08 25.06 -28.72
C ILE A 13 0.87 25.14 -27.22
N LEU A 14 0.10 26.09 -26.70
CA LEU A 14 -0.20 26.24 -25.29
C LEU A 14 -0.99 25.04 -24.77
N VAL A 15 -2.03 24.60 -25.45
CA VAL A 15 -2.81 23.39 -25.08
C VAL A 15 -1.91 22.16 -25.03
N ASN A 16 -1.02 22.00 -26.01
CA ASN A 16 -0.09 20.87 -25.98
C ASN A 16 0.91 20.93 -24.81
N HIS A 17 1.34 22.14 -24.42
CA HIS A 17 2.19 22.30 -23.24
C HIS A 17 1.45 22.00 -21.93
N GLU A 18 0.21 22.44 -21.79
CA GLU A 18 -0.64 22.13 -20.63
C GLU A 18 -0.86 20.63 -20.47
N GLU A 19 -1.22 19.94 -21.54
CA GLU A 19 -1.37 18.47 -21.53
C GLU A 19 -0.09 17.74 -21.11
N ARG A 20 1.06 18.23 -21.58
CA ARG A 20 2.36 17.65 -21.22
C ARG A 20 2.74 17.92 -19.77
N ILE A 21 2.40 19.09 -19.25
CA ILE A 21 2.62 19.45 -17.84
C ILE A 21 1.76 18.55 -16.94
N LEU A 22 0.46 18.42 -17.23
CA LEU A 22 -0.44 17.55 -16.49
C LEU A 22 0.07 16.09 -16.46
N LYS A 23 0.53 15.61 -17.60
CA LYS A 23 1.10 14.25 -17.68
C LYS A 23 2.40 14.09 -16.89
N LEU A 24 3.23 15.14 -16.83
CA LEU A 24 4.44 15.15 -16.01
C LEU A 24 4.10 15.21 -14.52
N GLU A 25 3.09 15.99 -14.14
CA GLU A 25 2.59 16.05 -12.77
C GLU A 25 2.05 14.69 -12.31
N GLU A 26 1.23 14.03 -13.11
CA GLU A 26 0.75 12.68 -12.85
C GLU A 26 1.90 11.66 -12.67
N LEU A 27 2.91 11.73 -13.55
CA LEU A 27 4.08 10.86 -13.45
C LEU A 27 4.92 11.16 -12.21
N PHE A 28 5.03 12.43 -11.85
CA PHE A 28 5.76 12.85 -10.66
C PHE A 28 5.05 12.43 -9.38
N ASP A 29 3.73 12.61 -9.32
CA ASP A 29 2.91 12.13 -8.20
C ASP A 29 2.98 10.60 -8.07
N LYS A 30 2.93 9.89 -9.19
CA LYS A 30 3.11 8.45 -9.23
C LYS A 30 4.53 8.02 -8.81
N PHE A 31 5.53 8.82 -9.09
CA PHE A 31 6.91 8.60 -8.66
C PHE A 31 7.05 8.85 -7.15
N LEU A 32 6.50 9.95 -6.64
CA LEU A 32 6.51 10.28 -5.21
C LEU A 32 5.71 9.25 -4.38
N SER A 33 4.61 8.75 -4.92
CA SER A 33 3.80 7.72 -4.25
C SER A 33 4.49 6.35 -4.14
N LYS A 34 5.62 6.17 -4.83
CA LYS A 34 6.47 4.97 -4.71
C LYS A 34 7.47 5.03 -3.56
N GLU A 35 7.38 6.05 -2.72
CA GLU A 35 8.30 6.13 -1.57
C GLU A 35 8.07 4.96 -0.63
N LYS A 36 9.14 4.18 -0.46
CA LYS A 36 9.20 3.15 0.56
C LYS A 36 9.19 3.80 1.93
N THR A 37 8.25 3.41 2.77
CA THR A 37 8.31 3.78 4.18
C THR A 37 9.40 2.98 4.84
N ILE A 38 10.49 3.66 5.19
CA ILE A 38 11.64 3.05 5.86
C ILE A 38 11.35 2.97 7.35
N ILE A 39 11.56 1.79 7.92
CA ILE A 39 11.40 1.51 9.35
C ILE A 39 12.79 1.29 9.92
N TYR A 40 13.21 2.18 10.80
CA TYR A 40 14.50 2.09 11.46
C TYR A 40 14.50 1.09 12.61
N GLU A 41 15.64 0.54 12.91
CA GLU A 41 15.87 -0.33 14.05
C GLU A 41 15.48 0.35 15.36
N TRP A 42 14.89 -0.41 16.27
CA TRP A 42 14.39 0.04 17.59
C TRP A 42 13.22 1.04 17.54
N LYS A 43 12.54 1.15 16.40
CA LYS A 43 11.38 1.99 16.19
C LYS A 43 10.07 1.19 16.16
N ILE A 44 9.87 0.35 17.18
CA ILE A 44 8.73 -0.57 17.26
C ILE A 44 7.39 0.19 17.30
N TYR A 45 7.30 1.27 18.08
CA TYR A 45 6.10 2.09 18.14
C TYR A 45 5.76 2.75 16.81
N ASP A 46 6.78 3.28 16.13
CA ASP A 46 6.59 3.96 14.85
C ASP A 46 6.11 2.94 13.79
N SER A 47 6.63 1.71 13.81
CA SER A 47 6.21 0.65 12.89
C SER A 47 4.79 0.19 13.13
N TYR A 48 4.33 0.16 14.37
CA TYR A 48 2.94 -0.16 14.69
C TYR A 48 1.99 0.96 14.29
N SER A 49 2.38 2.22 14.46
CA SER A 49 1.61 3.35 13.96
C SER A 49 1.41 3.27 12.45
N ILE A 50 2.47 2.94 11.71
CA ILE A 50 2.40 2.75 10.26
C ILE A 50 1.45 1.61 9.89
N LEU A 51 1.49 0.47 10.59
CA LEU A 51 0.56 -0.64 10.35
C LEU A 51 -0.89 -0.25 10.63
N ILE A 52 -1.12 0.50 11.70
CA ILE A 52 -2.45 1.01 12.05
C ILE A 52 -2.97 1.94 10.95
N ASP A 53 -2.13 2.85 10.46
CA ASP A 53 -2.51 3.77 9.38
C ASP A 53 -2.85 3.00 8.10
N ILE A 54 -2.04 1.99 7.74
CA ILE A 54 -2.32 1.10 6.61
C ILE A 54 -3.66 0.37 6.79
N PHE A 55 -3.89 -0.23 7.95
CA PHE A 55 -5.13 -0.97 8.19
C PHE A 55 -6.37 -0.09 8.19
N ASN A 56 -6.22 1.18 8.59
CA ASN A 56 -7.31 2.16 8.55
C ASN A 56 -7.72 2.57 7.11
N GLU A 57 -6.92 2.27 6.10
CA GLU A 57 -7.29 2.48 4.71
C GLU A 57 -8.32 1.45 4.21
N ALA A 58 -8.42 0.29 4.87
CA ALA A 58 -9.37 -0.76 4.48
C ALA A 58 -10.81 -0.38 4.84
N ASN A 59 -11.74 -0.72 3.94
CA ASN A 59 -13.16 -0.51 4.16
C ASN A 59 -13.92 -1.81 4.46
N ASN A 60 -13.48 -2.94 3.89
CA ASN A 60 -14.22 -4.20 3.94
C ASN A 60 -13.38 -5.40 4.35
N GLU A 61 -12.15 -5.53 3.83
CA GLU A 61 -11.36 -6.74 3.96
C GLU A 61 -9.86 -6.44 4.10
N ILE A 62 -9.20 -7.18 4.98
CA ILE A 62 -7.74 -7.18 5.09
C ILE A 62 -7.25 -8.61 4.96
N ILE A 63 -6.38 -8.86 3.96
CA ILE A 63 -5.69 -10.13 3.80
C ILE A 63 -4.21 -9.93 4.17
N ILE A 64 -3.72 -10.76 5.08
CA ILE A 64 -2.31 -10.73 5.49
C ILE A 64 -1.65 -12.03 5.04
N ILE A 65 -0.57 -11.90 4.27
CA ILE A 65 0.27 -13.00 3.84
C ILE A 65 1.63 -12.85 4.52
N ASP A 66 1.85 -13.63 5.55
CA ASP A 66 3.10 -13.66 6.29
C ASP A 66 3.30 -15.05 6.89
N ASN A 67 4.36 -15.75 6.47
CA ASN A 67 4.67 -17.10 6.94
C ASN A 67 4.97 -17.18 8.45
N TYR A 68 5.26 -16.06 9.05
CA TYR A 68 5.64 -15.94 10.46
C TYR A 68 4.59 -15.21 11.29
N SER A 69 3.47 -14.79 10.66
CA SER A 69 2.33 -14.24 11.38
C SER A 69 1.72 -15.28 12.28
N ASN A 70 1.62 -14.94 13.54
CA ASN A 70 0.97 -15.75 14.54
C ASN A 70 0.08 -14.86 15.40
N LYS A 71 -0.48 -15.45 16.44
CA LYS A 71 -1.30 -14.73 17.41
C LYS A 71 -0.59 -13.50 18.02
N GLU A 72 0.76 -13.47 18.03
CA GLU A 72 1.54 -12.33 18.53
C GLU A 72 1.26 -11.04 17.75
N LEU A 73 1.07 -11.10 16.42
CA LEU A 73 0.74 -9.91 15.65
C LEU A 73 -0.58 -9.28 16.14
N PHE A 74 -1.57 -10.11 16.46
CA PHE A 74 -2.83 -9.61 17.02
C PHE A 74 -2.68 -9.12 18.46
N ASP A 75 -1.89 -9.81 19.26
CA ASP A 75 -1.64 -9.38 20.63
C ASP A 75 -0.87 -8.05 20.65
N ILE A 76 0.00 -7.85 19.69
CA ILE A 76 0.71 -6.58 19.48
C ILE A 76 -0.27 -5.48 19.07
N LEU A 77 -1.09 -5.71 18.06
CA LEU A 77 -2.11 -4.77 17.61
C LEU A 77 -3.16 -4.49 18.70
N ARG A 78 -3.50 -5.50 19.50
CA ARG A 78 -4.44 -5.42 20.62
C ARG A 78 -3.91 -4.61 21.79
N ASN A 79 -2.59 -4.66 22.05
CA ASN A 79 -1.96 -3.93 23.16
C ASN A 79 -1.76 -2.45 22.86
N ILE A 80 -1.88 -2.02 21.59
CA ILE A 80 -1.67 -0.63 21.21
C ILE A 80 -2.90 0.22 21.46
N ASP A 81 -4.10 -0.31 21.22
CA ASP A 81 -5.35 0.36 21.57
C ASP A 81 -6.53 -0.62 21.57
N GLU A 82 -7.12 -0.86 22.77
CA GLU A 82 -8.34 -1.68 22.89
C GLU A 82 -9.52 -1.11 22.10
N LEU A 83 -9.55 0.20 21.88
CA LEU A 83 -10.55 0.88 21.08
C LEU A 83 -10.40 0.57 19.58
N LEU A 84 -9.15 0.49 19.09
CA LEU A 84 -8.84 0.12 17.71
C LEU A 84 -9.19 -1.34 17.45
N VAL A 85 -8.87 -2.25 18.38
CA VAL A 85 -9.25 -3.68 18.27
C VAL A 85 -10.76 -3.86 18.31
N LYS A 86 -11.52 -3.10 19.11
CA LYS A 86 -12.98 -3.09 19.05
C LYS A 86 -13.52 -2.60 17.73
N LYS A 87 -12.90 -1.55 17.17
CA LYS A 87 -13.23 -1.03 15.84
C LYS A 87 -12.92 -2.06 14.75
N TYR A 88 -11.81 -2.75 14.85
CA TYR A 88 -11.44 -3.86 13.96
C TYR A 88 -12.39 -5.07 14.11
N LYS A 89 -12.73 -5.51 15.30
CA LYS A 89 -13.66 -6.63 15.50
C LYS A 89 -15.08 -6.34 15.04
N THR A 90 -15.53 -5.08 15.13
CA THR A 90 -16.88 -4.69 14.69
C THR A 90 -16.95 -4.38 13.20
N GLN A 91 -15.83 -4.02 12.56
CA GLN A 91 -15.78 -3.59 11.17
C GLN A 91 -15.20 -4.67 10.25
N TYR A 92 -14.41 -5.60 10.78
CA TYR A 92 -13.68 -6.61 10.00
C TYR A 92 -13.87 -8.00 10.61
N GLU A 93 -15.02 -8.62 10.33
CA GLU A 93 -15.26 -10.03 10.67
C GLU A 93 -14.37 -11.00 9.86
N ASN A 94 -13.69 -10.51 8.82
CA ASN A 94 -13.00 -11.28 7.82
C ASN A 94 -11.50 -10.96 7.74
N ILE A 95 -10.75 -11.27 8.81
CA ILE A 95 -9.28 -11.35 8.71
C ILE A 95 -8.92 -12.81 8.47
N GLU A 96 -8.36 -13.10 7.32
CA GLU A 96 -7.96 -14.45 6.94
C GLU A 96 -6.43 -14.59 6.96
N PHE A 97 -5.93 -15.64 7.62
CA PHE A 97 -4.51 -15.98 7.65
C PHE A 97 -4.20 -17.11 6.71
N ILE A 98 -3.34 -16.84 5.74
CA ILE A 98 -2.84 -17.83 4.82
C ILE A 98 -1.46 -18.29 5.29
N ASN A 99 -1.39 -19.46 5.92
CA ASN A 99 -0.15 -20.06 6.43
C ASN A 99 0.66 -20.81 5.37
N LYS A 100 0.14 -20.98 4.15
CA LYS A 100 0.83 -21.63 3.03
C LYS A 100 1.22 -20.59 2.01
N ASN A 101 2.33 -19.91 2.24
CA ASN A 101 2.79 -18.84 1.36
C ASN A 101 3.87 -19.36 0.39
N PRO A 102 3.60 -19.40 -0.93
CA PRO A 102 4.62 -19.63 -1.94
C PRO A 102 5.46 -18.37 -2.21
N PHE A 103 5.17 -17.25 -1.55
CA PHE A 103 5.88 -15.99 -1.72
C PHE A 103 6.98 -15.84 -0.67
N HIS A 104 8.08 -15.24 -1.06
CA HIS A 104 9.18 -14.90 -0.13
C HIS A 104 8.88 -13.62 0.65
N ASP A 105 8.15 -12.69 0.02
CA ASP A 105 7.78 -11.42 0.61
C ASP A 105 6.47 -11.54 1.41
N ARG A 106 6.23 -10.57 2.27
CA ARG A 106 5.02 -10.43 3.06
C ARG A 106 4.15 -9.36 2.44
N TYR A 107 2.85 -9.61 2.43
CA TYR A 107 1.90 -8.71 1.82
C TYR A 107 0.76 -8.39 2.78
N ILE A 108 0.30 -7.14 2.73
CA ILE A 108 -0.96 -6.70 3.29
C ILE A 108 -1.82 -6.25 2.11
N ILE A 109 -2.99 -6.84 1.96
CA ILE A 109 -3.91 -6.54 0.87
C ILE A 109 -5.20 -6.01 1.49
N LEU A 110 -5.59 -4.82 1.06
CA LEU A 110 -6.79 -4.15 1.52
C LEU A 110 -7.83 -4.16 0.39
N ASP A 111 -9.03 -4.64 0.71
CA ASP A 111 -10.19 -4.64 -0.19
C ASP A 111 -9.91 -5.25 -1.57
N ARG A 112 -8.95 -6.18 -1.66
CA ARG A 112 -8.47 -6.82 -2.91
C ARG A 112 -8.05 -5.82 -4.00
N ASN A 113 -7.56 -4.67 -3.60
CA ASN A 113 -7.22 -3.57 -4.49
C ASN A 113 -5.89 -2.92 -4.15
N ILE A 114 -5.65 -2.63 -2.87
CA ILE A 114 -4.44 -1.97 -2.40
C ILE A 114 -3.51 -3.05 -1.85
N VAL A 115 -2.25 -3.04 -2.29
CA VAL A 115 -1.23 -4.00 -1.87
C VAL A 115 -0.06 -3.27 -1.24
N TYR A 116 0.31 -3.73 -0.06
CA TYR A 116 1.57 -3.36 0.59
C TYR A 116 2.49 -4.58 0.67
N SER A 117 3.77 -4.39 0.38
CA SER A 117 4.82 -5.40 0.57
C SER A 117 5.73 -5.02 1.73
N SER A 118 6.26 -6.03 2.41
CA SER A 118 7.25 -5.87 3.47
C SER A 118 8.39 -6.86 3.31
N GLY A 119 9.61 -6.37 3.47
CA GLY A 119 10.82 -7.21 3.46
C GLY A 119 11.01 -8.03 4.75
N MET A 120 10.20 -7.77 5.78
CA MET A 120 10.29 -8.42 7.09
C MET A 120 8.91 -8.89 7.55
N SER A 121 8.87 -9.90 8.42
CA SER A 121 7.62 -10.29 9.09
C SER A 121 7.01 -9.12 9.86
N LEU A 122 5.70 -8.97 9.75
CA LEU A 122 4.98 -7.84 10.35
C LEU A 122 5.14 -7.77 11.86
N LYS A 123 5.26 -8.92 12.54
CA LYS A 123 5.52 -9.01 13.99
C LYS A 123 6.90 -8.52 14.41
N ASP A 124 7.84 -8.48 13.46
CA ASP A 124 9.23 -8.11 13.73
C ASP A 124 9.57 -6.69 13.23
N LEU A 125 8.60 -5.98 12.66
CA LEU A 125 8.77 -4.61 12.21
C LEU A 125 9.29 -3.71 13.35
N GLY A 126 10.29 -2.92 13.06
CA GLY A 126 10.94 -2.03 14.01
C GLY A 126 11.96 -2.69 14.92
N LYS A 127 12.11 -4.03 14.91
CA LYS A 127 13.20 -4.71 15.61
C LYS A 127 14.53 -4.59 14.88
N SER A 128 14.47 -4.49 13.55
CA SER A 128 15.60 -4.28 12.66
C SER A 128 15.21 -3.30 11.55
N TYR A 129 16.22 -2.83 10.82
CA TYR A 129 16.00 -2.00 9.65
C TYR A 129 15.14 -2.74 8.61
N SER A 130 14.04 -2.12 8.20
CA SER A 130 13.08 -2.72 7.29
C SER A 130 12.35 -1.67 6.46
N TYR A 131 11.39 -2.11 5.65
CA TYR A 131 10.54 -1.22 4.88
C TYR A 131 9.15 -1.81 4.70
N ILE A 132 8.19 -0.92 4.50
CA ILE A 132 6.88 -1.22 3.92
C ILE A 132 6.74 -0.37 2.67
N ASN A 133 6.31 -0.98 1.57
CA ASN A 133 6.13 -0.34 0.28
C ASN A 133 4.71 -0.56 -0.23
N ARG A 134 4.04 0.52 -0.63
CA ARG A 134 2.78 0.42 -1.37
C ARG A 134 3.08 0.08 -2.82
N GLU A 135 2.51 -1.00 -3.32
CA GLU A 135 2.72 -1.44 -4.68
C GLU A 135 1.82 -0.66 -5.64
N HIS A 136 2.44 -0.04 -6.64
CA HIS A 136 1.76 0.79 -7.63
C HIS A 136 1.80 0.20 -9.05
N GLU A 137 2.57 -0.86 -9.25
CA GLU A 137 2.66 -1.52 -10.54
C GLU A 137 1.42 -2.38 -10.76
N GLU A 138 0.50 -1.88 -11.58
CA GLU A 138 -0.81 -2.49 -11.78
C GLU A 138 -0.73 -3.96 -12.25
N ILE A 139 0.20 -4.26 -13.16
CA ILE A 139 0.41 -5.64 -13.66
C ILE A 139 0.83 -6.57 -12.52
N PHE A 140 1.74 -6.13 -11.66
CA PHE A 140 2.19 -6.89 -10.51
C PHE A 140 1.05 -7.11 -9.52
N VAL A 141 0.30 -6.06 -9.18
CA VAL A 141 -0.84 -6.14 -8.26
C VAL A 141 -1.89 -7.12 -8.76
N GLN A 142 -2.27 -7.04 -10.04
CA GLN A 142 -3.26 -7.94 -10.64
C GLN A 142 -2.81 -9.40 -10.66
N GLU A 143 -1.56 -9.66 -11.00
CA GLU A 143 -1.02 -11.03 -11.00
C GLU A 143 -0.95 -11.61 -9.58
N LEU A 144 -0.53 -10.81 -8.60
CA LEU A 144 -0.52 -11.20 -7.19
C LEU A 144 -1.92 -11.54 -6.70
N LEU A 145 -2.90 -10.67 -6.93
CA LEU A 145 -4.30 -10.89 -6.54
C LEU A 145 -4.88 -12.14 -7.19
N LYS A 146 -4.58 -12.38 -8.46
CA LYS A 146 -4.99 -13.60 -9.15
C LYS A 146 -4.44 -14.86 -8.47
N ARG A 147 -3.18 -14.86 -8.08
CA ARG A 147 -2.56 -16.00 -7.36
C ARG A 147 -3.19 -16.20 -5.98
N ILE A 148 -3.45 -15.12 -5.25
CA ILE A 148 -4.07 -15.18 -3.93
C ILE A 148 -5.49 -15.70 -4.02
N ASN A 149 -6.29 -15.22 -4.97
CA ASN A 149 -7.66 -15.70 -5.19
C ASN A 149 -7.72 -17.20 -5.57
N ALA A 150 -6.66 -17.75 -6.16
CA ALA A 150 -6.56 -19.17 -6.46
C ALA A 150 -6.17 -20.01 -5.23
N MET A 151 -5.76 -19.38 -4.13
CA MET A 151 -5.35 -20.05 -2.88
C MET A 151 -6.44 -20.03 -1.82
N LEU A 152 -7.38 -19.07 -1.92
CA LEU A 152 -8.57 -18.92 -1.07
C LEU A 152 -9.69 -19.81 -1.58
#